data_53b2cf25880ff6d254ffb226728c363e
#
_entry.id   53b2cf25880ff6d254ffb226728c363e
#
_cell.length_a   1.000
_cell.length_b   1.000
_cell.length_c   1.000
_cell.angle_alpha   90.00
_cell.angle_beta   90.00
_cell.angle_gamma   90.00
#
_symmetry.space_group_name_H-M   'P 1'
#
loop_
_entity.id
_entity.type
_entity.pdbx_description
1 polymer ?
#
loop_
_entity_poly.entity_id
_entity_poly.type
_entity_poly.pdbx_seq_one_letter_code
_entity_poly.pdbx_strand_id
1 'polypeptide(L)'
;PSLETITVTAQGYATQIIDKGYATIATDEGHETMDSASWAVKKDGTVDADFVDDFLIRATQVLSKMGKEYTTAFYGRVNGGAQAISRSYFNGCSGGGRDAMVVASYYPEAFDGIIAGSPYDTVGMTFQASAMGAAAARSPGAALTPALMTLFDKTVKAQCDGLDGVKDGLLQNP
;
A
#
# COMPACT_ATOMS: atom_id res chain seq x y z
N PRO A 1 -29.94 10.58 -5.91
CA PRO A 1 -28.65 9.96 -6.18
C PRO A 1 -28.28 9.00 -5.04
N SER A 2 -27.74 7.85 -5.37
CA SER A 2 -27.24 6.89 -4.40
C SER A 2 -25.95 7.41 -3.78
N LEU A 3 -25.76 7.19 -2.49
CA LEU A 3 -24.50 7.51 -1.81
C LEU A 3 -23.59 6.30 -1.91
N GLU A 4 -22.45 6.48 -2.57
CA GLU A 4 -21.42 5.45 -2.71
C GLU A 4 -20.11 5.92 -2.07
N THR A 5 -19.39 5.01 -1.45
CA THR A 5 -18.13 5.31 -0.80
C THR A 5 -16.99 4.48 -1.42
N ILE A 6 -15.82 5.08 -1.56
CA ILE A 6 -14.59 4.38 -1.84
C ILE A 6 -13.57 4.69 -0.76
N THR A 7 -13.04 3.65 -0.14
CA THR A 7 -11.92 3.76 0.79
C THR A 7 -10.63 3.61 0.00
N VAL A 8 -9.72 4.56 0.14
CA VAL A 8 -8.41 4.55 -0.50
C VAL A 8 -7.33 4.75 0.54
N THR A 9 -6.23 4.04 0.38
CA THR A 9 -5.09 4.11 1.29
C THR A 9 -3.95 5.00 0.77
N ALA A 10 -4.03 5.49 -0.47
CA ALA A 10 -3.03 6.38 -1.04
C ALA A 10 -3.61 7.78 -1.30
N GLN A 11 -2.99 8.80 -0.72
CA GLN A 11 -3.45 10.20 -0.77
C GLN A 11 -3.64 10.79 -2.18
N GLY A 12 -2.92 10.28 -3.20
CA GLY A 12 -2.98 10.83 -4.57
C GLY A 12 -4.23 10.45 -5.37
N TYR A 13 -5.00 9.45 -4.96
CA TYR A 13 -6.16 8.96 -5.72
C TYR A 13 -7.50 9.50 -5.22
N ALA A 14 -7.54 10.08 -4.02
CA ALA A 14 -8.78 10.55 -3.40
C ALA A 14 -9.51 11.60 -4.25
N THR A 15 -8.80 12.57 -4.81
CA THR A 15 -9.39 13.64 -5.63
C THR A 15 -10.02 13.11 -6.91
N GLN A 16 -9.37 12.18 -7.60
CA GLN A 16 -9.89 11.59 -8.84
C GLN A 16 -11.18 10.80 -8.62
N ILE A 17 -11.36 10.26 -7.44
CA ILE A 17 -12.54 9.49 -7.05
C ILE A 17 -13.69 10.41 -6.62
N ILE A 18 -13.39 11.50 -5.91
CA ILE A 18 -14.35 12.55 -5.55
C ILE A 18 -14.97 13.17 -6.79
N ASP A 19 -14.16 13.44 -7.83
CA ASP A 19 -14.63 13.99 -9.10
C ASP A 19 -15.62 13.07 -9.84
N LYS A 20 -15.64 11.78 -9.49
CA LYS A 20 -16.61 10.80 -9.99
C LYS A 20 -17.88 10.68 -9.15
N GLY A 21 -17.99 11.48 -8.09
CA GLY A 21 -19.18 11.54 -7.25
C GLY A 21 -19.17 10.58 -6.06
N TYR A 22 -18.05 9.96 -5.72
CA TYR A 22 -17.93 9.12 -4.54
C TYR A 22 -17.51 9.92 -3.30
N ALA A 23 -18.01 9.53 -2.15
CA ALA A 23 -17.40 9.93 -0.89
C ALA A 23 -16.12 9.09 -0.66
N THR A 24 -15.03 9.74 -0.26
CA THR A 24 -13.73 9.11 -0.10
C THR A 24 -13.27 9.20 1.34
N ILE A 25 -12.69 8.12 1.84
CA ILE A 25 -12.18 7.99 3.19
C ILE A 25 -10.77 7.39 3.13
N ALA A 26 -9.84 7.87 3.95
CA ALA A 26 -8.47 7.39 4.02
C ALA A 26 -8.00 7.29 5.48
N THR A 27 -6.94 6.52 5.71
CA THR A 27 -6.25 6.40 7.00
C THR A 27 -4.76 6.65 6.83
N ASP A 28 -4.10 7.06 7.90
CA ASP A 28 -2.64 7.13 8.04
C ASP A 28 -2.04 5.79 8.49
N GLU A 29 -2.86 4.74 8.58
CA GLU A 29 -2.46 3.41 9.04
C GLU A 29 -1.88 3.42 10.49
N GLY A 30 -2.27 4.41 11.30
CA GLY A 30 -1.83 4.56 12.69
C GLY A 30 -0.48 5.23 12.86
N HIS A 31 0.10 5.85 11.81
CA HIS A 31 1.39 6.54 11.90
C HIS A 31 1.49 7.74 10.96
N GLU A 32 2.09 8.82 11.44
CA GLU A 32 2.21 10.08 10.69
C GLU A 32 3.48 10.17 9.83
N THR A 33 4.46 9.29 10.06
CA THR A 33 5.78 9.36 9.40
C THR A 33 5.96 8.25 8.39
N MET A 34 6.46 8.61 7.20
CA MET A 34 6.74 7.67 6.10
C MET A 34 8.24 7.37 5.94
N ASP A 35 9.10 8.01 6.72
CA ASP A 35 10.55 8.05 6.53
C ASP A 35 11.30 6.90 7.23
N SER A 36 10.67 6.25 8.19
CA SER A 36 11.29 5.15 8.93
C SER A 36 10.24 4.28 9.63
N ALA A 37 10.64 3.12 10.12
CA ALA A 37 9.82 2.27 10.98
C ALA A 37 9.91 2.68 12.46
N SER A 38 10.33 3.91 12.78
CA SER A 38 10.50 4.41 14.15
C SER A 38 9.18 4.43 14.94
N TRP A 39 8.04 4.57 14.26
CA TRP A 39 6.72 4.47 14.86
C TRP A 39 6.43 3.10 15.47
N ALA A 40 7.05 2.03 14.94
CA ALA A 40 6.88 0.65 15.43
C ALA A 40 7.84 0.29 16.58
N VAL A 41 8.66 1.23 17.05
CA VAL A 41 9.69 0.95 18.06
C VAL A 41 9.55 1.92 19.23
N LYS A 42 9.44 1.37 20.44
CA LYS A 42 9.39 2.14 21.67
C LYS A 42 10.76 2.77 22.00
N LYS A 43 10.76 3.73 22.92
CA LYS A 43 12.00 4.42 23.36
C LYS A 43 13.06 3.50 23.93
N ASP A 44 12.66 2.35 24.47
CA ASP A 44 13.55 1.32 25.02
C ASP A 44 14.09 0.34 23.94
N GLY A 45 13.73 0.55 22.68
CA GLY A 45 14.13 -0.28 21.54
C GLY A 45 13.27 -1.53 21.32
N THR A 46 12.24 -1.74 22.13
CA THR A 46 11.30 -2.86 21.92
C THR A 46 10.25 -2.50 20.87
N VAL A 47 9.66 -3.52 20.23
CA VAL A 47 8.58 -3.34 19.25
C VAL A 47 7.33 -2.82 19.95
N ASP A 48 6.69 -1.82 19.35
CA ASP A 48 5.37 -1.37 19.75
C ASP A 48 4.30 -2.19 19.02
N ALA A 49 3.81 -3.22 19.69
CA ALA A 49 2.87 -4.15 19.11
C ALA A 49 1.53 -3.50 18.71
N ASP A 50 1.10 -2.45 19.43
CA ASP A 50 -0.14 -1.77 19.14
C ASP A 50 -0.06 -1.00 17.81
N PHE A 51 1.05 -0.30 17.57
CA PHE A 51 1.28 0.38 16.29
C PHE A 51 1.46 -0.61 15.13
N VAL A 52 2.12 -1.74 15.37
CA VAL A 52 2.25 -2.80 14.36
C VAL A 52 0.89 -3.38 14.01
N ASP A 53 0.02 -3.60 15.01
CA ASP A 53 -1.35 -4.08 14.77
C ASP A 53 -2.20 -3.07 14.00
N ASP A 54 -2.06 -1.77 14.33
CA ASP A 54 -2.71 -0.70 13.56
C ASP A 54 -2.29 -0.74 12.10
N PHE A 55 -1.00 -0.75 11.83
CA PHE A 55 -0.46 -0.79 10.47
C PHE A 55 -0.88 -2.03 9.70
N LEU A 56 -0.93 -3.19 10.35
CA LEU A 56 -1.21 -4.46 9.66
C LEU A 56 -2.72 -4.70 9.44
N ILE A 57 -3.57 -4.34 10.41
CA ILE A 57 -4.97 -4.78 10.40
C ILE A 57 -5.95 -3.72 10.94
N ARG A 58 -5.68 -3.18 12.14
CA ARG A 58 -6.71 -2.46 12.93
C ARG A 58 -7.12 -1.13 12.30
N ALA A 59 -6.18 -0.38 11.72
CA ALA A 59 -6.49 0.93 11.13
C ALA A 59 -7.51 0.80 9.99
N THR A 60 -7.35 -0.16 9.10
CA THR A 60 -8.31 -0.40 8.00
C THR A 60 -9.65 -0.91 8.51
N GLN A 61 -9.66 -1.73 9.54
CA GLN A 61 -10.88 -2.21 10.18
C GLN A 61 -11.68 -1.05 10.81
N VAL A 62 -11.01 -0.21 11.60
CA VAL A 62 -11.63 0.96 12.23
C VAL A 62 -12.14 1.94 11.17
N LEU A 63 -11.32 2.21 10.15
CA LEU A 63 -11.69 3.09 9.05
C LEU A 63 -12.95 2.62 8.32
N SER A 64 -13.05 1.32 8.04
CA SER A 64 -14.21 0.75 7.33
C SER A 64 -15.52 1.02 8.04
N LYS A 65 -15.51 1.01 9.36
CA LYS A 65 -16.69 1.26 10.20
C LYS A 65 -16.93 2.76 10.40
N MET A 66 -15.97 3.46 10.99
CA MET A 66 -16.12 4.88 11.32
C MET A 66 -16.29 5.76 10.08
N GLY A 67 -15.59 5.45 9.01
CA GLY A 67 -15.69 6.19 7.75
C GLY A 67 -17.11 6.15 7.17
N LYS A 68 -17.77 5.00 7.23
CA LYS A 68 -19.18 4.87 6.80
C LYS A 68 -20.12 5.66 7.71
N GLU A 69 -19.91 5.60 9.03
CA GLU A 69 -20.69 6.37 10.00
C GLU A 69 -20.56 7.88 9.76
N TYR A 70 -19.33 8.38 9.60
CA TYR A 70 -19.09 9.80 9.29
C TYR A 70 -19.69 10.22 7.94
N THR A 71 -19.53 9.41 6.90
CA THR A 71 -20.10 9.69 5.59
C THR A 71 -21.63 9.80 5.67
N THR A 72 -22.27 8.84 6.30
CA THR A 72 -23.72 8.85 6.50
C THR A 72 -24.18 10.07 7.28
N ALA A 73 -23.48 10.42 8.37
CA ALA A 73 -23.81 11.58 9.19
C ALA A 73 -23.60 12.90 8.44
N PHE A 74 -22.51 13.03 7.68
CA PHE A 74 -22.21 14.23 6.90
C PHE A 74 -23.29 14.47 5.83
N TYR A 75 -23.54 13.50 4.98
CA TYR A 75 -24.52 13.65 3.91
C TYR A 75 -25.96 13.70 4.40
N GLY A 76 -26.27 13.09 5.53
CA GLY A 76 -27.56 13.25 6.20
C GLY A 76 -27.81 14.68 6.61
N ARG A 77 -26.80 15.40 7.11
CA ARG A 77 -26.91 16.83 7.45
C ARG A 77 -27.04 17.71 6.21
N VAL A 78 -26.23 17.44 5.19
CA VAL A 78 -26.20 18.24 3.95
C VAL A 78 -27.52 18.13 3.19
N ASN A 79 -28.08 16.93 3.11
CA ASN A 79 -29.30 16.65 2.34
C ASN A 79 -30.59 16.76 3.14
N GLY A 80 -30.53 17.11 4.42
CA GLY A 80 -31.70 17.31 5.26
C GLY A 80 -32.44 16.03 5.63
N GLY A 81 -31.81 14.88 5.59
CA GLY A 81 -32.40 13.59 5.95
C GLY A 81 -31.39 12.45 5.95
N ALA A 82 -31.72 11.31 6.53
CA ALA A 82 -30.87 10.15 6.59
C ALA A 82 -30.50 9.67 5.17
N GLN A 83 -29.18 9.49 4.95
CA GLN A 83 -28.62 8.97 3.71
C GLN A 83 -27.95 7.63 4.01
N ALA A 84 -28.49 6.56 3.45
CA ALA A 84 -27.84 5.26 3.52
C ALA A 84 -26.76 5.14 2.41
N ILE A 85 -25.62 4.55 2.76
CA ILE A 85 -24.61 4.16 1.77
C ILE A 85 -25.18 3.00 0.96
N SER A 86 -25.28 3.17 -0.35
CA SER A 86 -25.81 2.14 -1.25
C SER A 86 -24.75 1.12 -1.64
N ARG A 87 -23.51 1.55 -1.81
CA ARG A 87 -22.35 0.73 -2.13
C ARG A 87 -21.09 1.27 -1.47
N SER A 88 -20.21 0.37 -1.09
CA SER A 88 -18.95 0.67 -0.46
C SER A 88 -17.83 -0.17 -1.06
N TYR A 89 -16.77 0.49 -1.49
CA TYR A 89 -15.64 -0.17 -2.15
C TYR A 89 -14.34 0.11 -1.41
N PHE A 90 -13.44 -0.87 -1.45
CA PHE A 90 -12.05 -0.69 -1.06
C PHE A 90 -11.18 -0.68 -2.31
N ASN A 91 -10.33 0.32 -2.48
CA ASN A 91 -9.39 0.42 -3.58
C ASN A 91 -8.01 0.80 -3.06
N GLY A 92 -7.06 -0.10 -3.15
CA GLY A 92 -5.71 0.12 -2.67
C GLY A 92 -4.64 -0.41 -3.61
N CYS A 93 -3.49 0.26 -3.64
CA CYS A 93 -2.33 -0.14 -4.43
C CYS A 93 -1.08 -0.15 -3.57
N SER A 94 -0.13 -1.06 -3.82
CA SER A 94 1.10 -1.22 -3.03
C SER A 94 0.78 -1.53 -1.56
N GLY A 95 1.08 -0.65 -0.60
CA GLY A 95 0.63 -0.75 0.79
C GLY A 95 -0.89 -0.94 0.89
N GLY A 96 -1.64 -0.11 0.17
CA GLY A 96 -3.09 -0.27 0.08
C GLY A 96 -3.55 -1.55 -0.62
N GLY A 97 -2.72 -2.13 -1.50
CA GLY A 97 -2.96 -3.46 -2.05
C GLY A 97 -2.84 -4.55 -0.98
N ARG A 98 -1.85 -4.43 -0.08
CA ARG A 98 -1.75 -5.26 1.13
C ARG A 98 -3.01 -5.12 1.98
N ASP A 99 -3.43 -3.90 2.27
CA ASP A 99 -4.63 -3.63 3.08
C ASP A 99 -5.89 -4.21 2.43
N ALA A 100 -6.00 -4.14 1.10
CA ALA A 100 -7.09 -4.77 0.36
C ALA A 100 -7.13 -6.29 0.57
N MET A 101 -5.95 -6.95 0.61
CA MET A 101 -5.85 -8.38 0.92
C MET A 101 -6.22 -8.67 2.38
N VAL A 102 -5.86 -7.81 3.32
CA VAL A 102 -6.27 -7.89 4.72
C VAL A 102 -7.79 -7.75 4.84
N VAL A 103 -8.37 -6.76 4.19
CA VAL A 103 -9.84 -6.57 4.15
C VAL A 103 -10.52 -7.83 3.60
N ALA A 104 -10.05 -8.35 2.46
CA ALA A 104 -10.63 -9.53 1.85
C ALA A 104 -10.54 -10.78 2.73
N SER A 105 -9.51 -10.86 3.58
CA SER A 105 -9.24 -12.04 4.41
C SER A 105 -9.94 -12.01 5.76
N TYR A 106 -9.98 -10.83 6.40
CA TYR A 106 -10.42 -10.72 7.80
C TYR A 106 -11.84 -10.15 7.97
N TYR A 107 -12.31 -9.30 7.04
CA TYR A 107 -13.64 -8.69 7.11
C TYR A 107 -14.22 -8.39 5.72
N PRO A 108 -14.37 -9.42 4.88
CA PRO A 108 -14.81 -9.27 3.49
C PRO A 108 -16.20 -8.65 3.37
N GLU A 109 -17.03 -8.78 4.38
CA GLU A 109 -18.39 -8.20 4.43
C GLU A 109 -18.40 -6.69 4.60
N ALA A 110 -17.24 -6.07 4.90
CA ALA A 110 -17.17 -4.63 5.10
C ALA A 110 -17.37 -3.84 3.80
N PHE A 111 -17.18 -4.47 2.65
CA PHE A 111 -17.23 -3.79 1.35
C PHE A 111 -17.98 -4.63 0.31
N ASP A 112 -18.65 -3.94 -0.63
CA ASP A 112 -19.32 -4.56 -1.78
C ASP A 112 -18.33 -4.99 -2.87
N GLY A 113 -17.14 -4.40 -2.89
CA GLY A 113 -16.07 -4.75 -3.83
C GLY A 113 -14.71 -4.28 -3.33
N ILE A 114 -13.67 -5.05 -3.67
CA ILE A 114 -12.29 -4.83 -3.24
C ILE A 114 -11.38 -4.88 -4.46
N ILE A 115 -10.53 -3.87 -4.63
CA ILE A 115 -9.49 -3.79 -5.66
C ILE A 115 -8.13 -3.78 -4.95
N ALA A 116 -7.34 -4.84 -5.16
CA ALA A 116 -5.99 -4.97 -4.64
C ALA A 116 -4.99 -4.80 -5.78
N GLY A 117 -4.47 -3.60 -5.95
CA GLY A 117 -3.44 -3.29 -6.94
C GLY A 117 -2.04 -3.59 -6.40
N SER A 118 -1.24 -4.36 -7.13
CA SER A 118 0.16 -4.67 -6.76
C SER A 118 0.37 -4.96 -5.28
N PRO A 119 -0.41 -5.87 -4.66
CA PRO A 119 -0.29 -6.16 -3.25
C PRO A 119 1.07 -6.80 -2.94
N TYR A 120 1.68 -6.43 -1.82
CA TYR A 120 2.73 -7.23 -1.22
C TYR A 120 2.16 -7.94 0.02
N ASP A 121 1.84 -9.19 -0.15
CA ASP A 121 1.17 -10.04 0.84
C ASP A 121 2.12 -10.60 1.90
N THR A 122 3.42 -10.67 1.57
CA THR A 122 4.48 -11.18 2.45
C THR A 122 5.28 -10.06 3.10
N VAL A 123 4.64 -9.25 3.96
CA VAL A 123 5.25 -8.08 4.63
C VAL A 123 6.55 -8.47 5.35
N GLY A 124 6.57 -9.58 6.07
CA GLY A 124 7.75 -10.06 6.78
C GLY A 124 8.94 -10.31 5.84
N MET A 125 8.71 -10.97 4.71
CA MET A 125 9.75 -11.22 3.71
C MET A 125 10.25 -9.92 3.06
N THR A 126 9.35 -8.98 2.77
CA THR A 126 9.71 -7.68 2.19
C THR A 126 10.60 -6.88 3.13
N PHE A 127 10.24 -6.80 4.41
CA PHE A 127 11.06 -6.12 5.41
C PHE A 127 12.39 -6.82 5.65
N GLN A 128 12.40 -8.15 5.70
CA GLN A 128 13.63 -8.93 5.85
C GLN A 128 14.57 -8.69 4.66
N ALA A 129 14.09 -8.76 3.42
CA ALA A 129 14.88 -8.49 2.24
C ALA A 129 15.45 -7.06 2.24
N SER A 130 14.64 -6.08 2.62
CA SER A 130 15.08 -4.68 2.75
C SER A 130 16.15 -4.50 3.83
N ALA A 131 15.99 -5.13 4.98
CA ALA A 131 16.96 -5.09 6.08
C ALA A 131 18.28 -5.76 5.68
N MET A 132 18.22 -6.90 5.02
CA MET A 132 19.41 -7.60 4.50
C MET A 132 20.13 -6.76 3.44
N GLY A 133 19.40 -6.14 2.52
CA GLY A 133 19.95 -5.23 1.51
C GLY A 133 20.64 -4.02 2.15
N ALA A 134 19.99 -3.39 3.14
CA ALA A 134 20.55 -2.27 3.89
C ALA A 134 21.80 -2.67 4.70
N ALA A 135 21.81 -3.85 5.31
CA ALA A 135 22.96 -4.38 6.02
C ALA A 135 24.12 -4.67 5.06
N ALA A 136 23.86 -5.28 3.92
CA ALA A 136 24.84 -5.55 2.89
C ALA A 136 25.46 -4.25 2.35
N ALA A 137 24.64 -3.22 2.08
CA ALA A 137 25.11 -1.93 1.58
C ALA A 137 26.04 -1.17 2.56
N ARG A 138 25.98 -1.48 3.86
CA ARG A 138 26.87 -0.90 4.88
C ARG A 138 28.24 -1.58 4.94
N SER A 139 28.41 -2.72 4.28
CA SER A 139 29.71 -3.43 4.25
C SER A 139 30.75 -2.61 3.48
N PRO A 140 32.02 -2.58 3.91
CA PRO A 140 33.08 -1.90 3.17
C PRO A 140 33.17 -2.41 1.73
N GLY A 141 33.13 -1.51 0.76
CA GLY A 141 33.19 -1.84 -0.67
C GLY A 141 31.88 -2.31 -1.30
N ALA A 142 30.78 -2.38 -0.55
CA ALA A 142 29.45 -2.81 -1.08
C ALA A 142 28.68 -1.70 -1.81
N ALA A 143 29.20 -0.45 -1.80
CA ALA A 143 28.52 0.67 -2.47
C ALA A 143 28.49 0.45 -3.98
N LEU A 144 27.30 0.40 -4.56
CA LEU A 144 27.09 0.32 -6.00
C LEU A 144 27.36 1.68 -6.63
N THR A 145 28.58 1.90 -7.11
CA THR A 145 28.92 3.12 -7.84
C THR A 145 28.29 3.12 -9.24
N PRO A 146 28.08 4.29 -9.87
CA PRO A 146 27.63 4.36 -11.26
C PRO A 146 28.50 3.53 -12.24
N ALA A 147 29.80 3.47 -12.00
CA ALA A 147 30.71 2.67 -12.82
C ALA A 147 30.45 1.15 -12.67
N LEU A 148 30.20 0.68 -11.44
CA LEU A 148 29.83 -0.72 -11.19
C LEU A 148 28.46 -1.06 -11.78
N MET A 149 27.47 -0.15 -11.68
CA MET A 149 26.17 -0.36 -12.30
C MET A 149 26.27 -0.43 -13.83
N THR A 150 27.09 0.42 -14.44
CA THR A 150 27.37 0.37 -15.88
C THR A 150 28.06 -0.94 -16.29
N LEU A 151 29.02 -1.39 -15.50
CA LEU A 151 29.72 -2.67 -15.76
C LEU A 151 28.74 -3.84 -15.64
N PHE A 152 27.88 -3.84 -14.61
CA PHE A 152 26.85 -4.86 -14.41
C PHE A 152 25.90 -4.92 -15.61
N ASP A 153 25.31 -3.78 -16.01
CA ASP A 153 24.39 -3.69 -17.15
C ASP A 153 25.03 -4.25 -18.44
N LYS A 154 26.25 -3.79 -18.76
CA LYS A 154 26.99 -4.27 -19.93
C LYS A 154 27.27 -5.77 -19.89
N THR A 155 27.66 -6.29 -18.72
CA THR A 155 27.97 -7.71 -18.56
C THR A 155 26.73 -8.58 -18.72
N VAL A 156 25.61 -8.18 -18.08
CA VAL A 156 24.35 -8.92 -18.16
C VAL A 156 23.84 -8.92 -19.61
N LYS A 157 23.82 -7.77 -20.27
CA LYS A 157 23.44 -7.68 -21.69
C LYS A 157 24.32 -8.53 -22.59
N ALA A 158 25.64 -8.48 -22.40
CA ALA A 158 26.56 -9.29 -23.21
C ALA A 158 26.31 -10.79 -23.08
N GLN A 159 25.86 -11.26 -21.93
CA GLN A 159 25.60 -12.67 -21.67
C GLN A 159 24.15 -13.11 -22.00
N CYS A 160 23.18 -12.25 -21.78
CA CYS A 160 21.77 -12.64 -21.77
C CYS A 160 20.93 -12.07 -22.92
N ASP A 161 21.38 -10.99 -23.60
CA ASP A 161 20.61 -10.28 -24.63
C ASP A 161 20.22 -11.14 -25.84
N GLY A 162 20.88 -12.24 -26.07
CA GLY A 162 20.54 -13.14 -27.18
C GLY A 162 19.78 -14.41 -26.77
N LEU A 163 19.42 -14.56 -25.49
CA LEU A 163 18.79 -15.80 -25.00
C LEU A 163 17.35 -15.97 -25.48
N ASP A 164 16.67 -14.87 -25.78
CA ASP A 164 15.33 -14.86 -26.38
C ASP A 164 15.34 -14.95 -27.91
N GLY A 165 16.53 -15.01 -28.54
CA GLY A 165 16.71 -15.07 -29.99
C GLY A 165 16.92 -13.73 -30.67
N VAL A 166 16.86 -12.60 -29.93
CA VAL A 166 17.06 -11.24 -30.46
C VAL A 166 18.14 -10.51 -29.66
N LYS A 167 19.01 -9.76 -30.34
CA LYS A 167 20.02 -8.89 -29.70
C LYS A 167 19.60 -7.43 -29.88
N ASP A 168 18.76 -6.93 -29.00
CA ASP A 168 18.17 -5.59 -29.07
C ASP A 168 18.40 -4.73 -27.81
N GLY A 169 19.14 -5.24 -26.85
CA GLY A 169 19.41 -4.57 -25.58
C GLY A 169 18.30 -4.74 -24.53
N LEU A 170 17.25 -5.50 -24.85
CA LEU A 170 16.18 -5.88 -23.94
C LEU A 170 16.41 -7.31 -23.44
N LEU A 171 16.26 -7.51 -22.14
CA LEU A 171 16.40 -8.82 -21.53
C LEU A 171 15.02 -9.38 -21.26
N GLN A 172 14.60 -10.33 -22.05
CA GLN A 172 13.37 -11.09 -21.84
C GLN A 172 13.70 -12.47 -21.27
N ASN A 173 12.78 -13.04 -20.51
CA ASN A 173 12.91 -14.41 -20.05
C ASN A 173 12.62 -15.34 -21.24
N PRO A 174 13.57 -16.20 -21.65
CA PRO A 174 13.37 -17.12 -22.78
C PRO A 174 12.33 -18.19 -22.49
#